data_9b3457f13b944fcdabe639d9ad615225
#
_entry.id   9b3457f13b944fcdabe639d9ad615225
#
_cell.length_a   1.000
_cell.length_b   1.000
_cell.length_c   1.000
_cell.angle_alpha   90.00
_cell.angle_beta   90.00
_cell.angle_gamma   90.00
#
_symmetry.space_group_name_H-M   'P 1'
#
loop_
_entity.id
_entity.type
_entity.pdbx_description
1 polymer ?
#
loop_
_entity_poly.entity_id
_entity_poly.type
_entity_poly.pdbx_seq_one_letter_code
_entity_poly.pdbx_strand_id
1 'polypeptide(L)'
;MNKLSKRMQAVAALVQNTTCLADVGCDHGYVPIYLIQSECIGHAIAMDVNRGPLLRAEEHIREVHLEDYIETRLSDGLTALAPSEADGVVIAGMGGALTKRILAEHPEVWKKMNNLVLQPQSEIEEVRRYIYAEGFHIEEEDMVEEEGKYYVMLRCVPGKAAPLTDVAFRYGGYLLQTKNEILKQYLIKQR
;
A
#
# COMPACT_ATOMS: atom_id res chain seq x y z
N MET A 1 6.90 -17.40 -13.44
CA MET A 1 6.37 -16.14 -12.90
C MET A 1 5.25 -16.45 -11.92
N ASN A 2 5.48 -16.30 -10.61
CA ASN A 2 4.42 -16.47 -9.63
C ASN A 2 3.40 -15.34 -9.82
N LYS A 3 2.16 -15.73 -10.11
CA LYS A 3 1.08 -14.77 -10.35
C LYS A 3 0.71 -14.13 -9.00
N LEU A 4 0.72 -12.80 -8.92
CA LEU A 4 0.22 -12.10 -7.73
C LEU A 4 -1.20 -12.56 -7.40
N SER A 5 -1.52 -12.65 -6.10
CA SER A 5 -2.90 -12.84 -5.65
C SER A 5 -3.77 -11.68 -6.13
N LYS A 6 -5.07 -11.88 -6.18
CA LYS A 6 -6.02 -10.83 -6.59
C LYS A 6 -5.88 -9.57 -5.74
N ARG A 7 -5.69 -9.74 -4.43
CA ARG A 7 -5.43 -8.66 -3.48
C ARG A 7 -4.16 -7.89 -3.84
N MET A 8 -3.04 -8.59 -4.08
CA MET A 8 -1.76 -7.92 -4.41
C MET A 8 -1.76 -7.30 -5.81
N GLN A 9 -2.53 -7.86 -6.76
CA GLN A 9 -2.75 -7.20 -8.06
C GLN A 9 -3.48 -5.87 -7.89
N ALA A 10 -4.51 -5.80 -7.04
CA ALA A 10 -5.23 -4.58 -6.76
C ALA A 10 -4.37 -3.54 -6.00
N VAL A 11 -3.48 -3.98 -5.09
CA VAL A 11 -2.47 -3.10 -4.47
C VAL A 11 -1.54 -2.52 -5.54
N ALA A 12 -0.98 -3.36 -6.39
CA ALA A 12 -0.06 -2.93 -7.44
C ALA A 12 -0.72 -1.97 -8.46
N ALA A 13 -1.99 -2.18 -8.80
CA ALA A 13 -2.74 -1.35 -9.74
C ALA A 13 -2.92 0.10 -9.24
N LEU A 14 -2.88 0.34 -7.93
CA LEU A 14 -2.96 1.66 -7.32
C LEU A 14 -1.61 2.39 -7.23
N VAL A 15 -0.50 1.72 -7.54
CA VAL A 15 0.81 2.38 -7.63
C VAL A 15 0.88 3.17 -8.93
N GLN A 16 0.84 4.49 -8.84
CA GLN A 16 0.82 5.41 -9.97
C GLN A 16 1.77 6.59 -9.72
N ASN A 17 2.30 7.20 -10.79
CA ASN A 17 3.16 8.38 -10.69
C ASN A 17 4.33 8.19 -9.71
N THR A 18 4.93 7.00 -9.70
CA THR A 18 5.99 6.58 -8.80
C THR A 18 7.19 6.11 -9.61
N THR A 19 8.36 6.67 -9.33
CA THR A 19 9.61 6.27 -9.96
C THR A 19 10.38 5.28 -9.10
N CYS A 20 10.46 5.55 -7.79
CA CYS A 20 11.08 4.69 -6.80
C CYS A 20 10.07 4.35 -5.68
N LEU A 21 9.75 3.08 -5.53
CA LEU A 21 8.77 2.59 -4.57
C LEU A 21 9.44 2.01 -3.33
N ALA A 22 9.01 2.42 -2.14
CA ALA A 22 9.29 1.71 -0.89
C ALA A 22 8.17 0.69 -0.61
N ASP A 23 8.50 -0.58 -0.45
CA ASP A 23 7.54 -1.65 -0.09
C ASP A 23 7.81 -2.11 1.34
N VAL A 24 6.91 -1.76 2.26
CA VAL A 24 7.07 -2.01 3.71
C VAL A 24 6.34 -3.28 4.11
N GLY A 25 7.10 -4.26 4.62
CA GLY A 25 6.61 -5.62 4.84
C GLY A 25 6.51 -6.38 3.53
N CYS A 26 7.58 -6.32 2.75
CA CYS A 26 7.62 -6.83 1.36
C CYS A 26 7.44 -8.35 1.26
N ASP A 27 7.55 -9.08 2.39
CA ASP A 27 7.44 -10.53 2.50
C ASP A 27 8.33 -11.26 1.47
N HIS A 28 7.79 -11.63 0.33
CA HIS A 28 8.51 -12.33 -0.75
C HIS A 28 8.98 -11.41 -1.89
N GLY A 29 8.77 -10.09 -1.81
CA GLY A 29 9.15 -9.12 -2.83
C GLY A 29 8.33 -9.17 -4.13
N TYR A 30 7.17 -9.84 -4.13
CA TYR A 30 6.39 -10.04 -5.36
C TYR A 30 5.80 -8.74 -5.94
N VAL A 31 5.41 -7.78 -5.08
CA VAL A 31 4.85 -6.51 -5.56
C VAL A 31 5.90 -5.67 -6.28
N PRO A 32 7.09 -5.39 -5.72
CA PRO A 32 8.13 -4.67 -6.43
C PRO A 32 8.61 -5.40 -7.69
N ILE A 33 8.78 -6.72 -7.66
CA ILE A 33 9.15 -7.51 -8.86
C ILE A 33 8.11 -7.32 -9.98
N TYR A 34 6.82 -7.45 -9.65
CA TYR A 34 5.74 -7.26 -10.62
C TYR A 34 5.75 -5.86 -11.23
N LEU A 35 5.90 -4.82 -10.41
CA LEU A 35 5.86 -3.42 -10.85
C LEU A 35 7.06 -3.05 -11.73
N ILE A 36 8.26 -3.56 -11.44
CA ILE A 36 9.45 -3.39 -12.30
C ILE A 36 9.26 -4.14 -13.61
N GLN A 37 8.82 -5.40 -13.58
CA GLN A 37 8.60 -6.19 -14.81
C GLN A 37 7.49 -5.64 -15.71
N SER A 38 6.54 -4.92 -15.12
CA SER A 38 5.45 -4.24 -15.85
C SER A 38 5.82 -2.81 -16.28
N GLU A 39 7.07 -2.39 -16.06
CA GLU A 39 7.57 -1.04 -16.37
C GLU A 39 6.75 0.08 -15.70
N CYS A 40 6.06 -0.23 -14.57
CA CYS A 40 5.26 0.74 -13.83
C CYS A 40 6.13 1.65 -12.95
N ILE A 41 7.29 1.14 -12.48
CA ILE A 41 8.26 1.87 -11.68
C ILE A 41 9.68 1.58 -12.19
N GLY A 42 10.64 2.48 -11.91
CA GLY A 42 12.05 2.30 -12.29
C GLY A 42 12.88 1.56 -11.26
N HIS A 43 12.60 1.81 -9.97
CA HIS A 43 13.33 1.22 -8.85
C HIS A 43 12.39 0.89 -7.69
N ALA A 44 12.85 -0.01 -6.79
CA ALA A 44 12.15 -0.29 -5.54
C ALA A 44 13.12 -0.56 -4.39
N ILE A 45 12.65 -0.28 -3.17
CA ILE A 45 13.29 -0.60 -1.90
C ILE A 45 12.34 -1.54 -1.16
N ALA A 46 12.66 -2.82 -1.15
CA ALA A 46 11.86 -3.85 -0.49
C ALA A 46 12.33 -4.01 0.96
N MET A 47 11.45 -3.73 1.91
CA MET A 47 11.78 -3.69 3.33
C MET A 47 10.95 -4.68 4.14
N ASP A 48 11.58 -5.34 5.11
CA ASP A 48 10.90 -6.18 6.10
C ASP A 48 11.62 -6.09 7.45
N VAL A 49 10.87 -6.23 8.53
CA VAL A 49 11.43 -6.27 9.89
C VAL A 49 12.08 -7.61 10.20
N ASN A 50 11.74 -8.66 9.47
CA ASN A 50 12.23 -10.00 9.67
C ASN A 50 13.20 -10.41 8.55
N ARG A 51 14.34 -11.01 8.94
CA ARG A 51 15.35 -11.50 7.98
C ARG A 51 14.83 -12.62 7.06
N GLY A 52 13.97 -13.50 7.58
CA GLY A 52 13.46 -14.65 6.81
C GLY A 52 12.70 -14.24 5.54
N PRO A 53 11.64 -13.41 5.66
CA PRO A 53 10.96 -12.83 4.49
C PRO A 53 11.92 -12.09 3.55
N LEU A 54 12.83 -11.28 4.10
CA LEU A 54 13.78 -10.50 3.32
C LEU A 54 14.71 -11.38 2.47
N LEU A 55 15.25 -12.46 3.04
CA LEU A 55 16.07 -13.43 2.30
C LEU A 55 15.29 -14.09 1.14
N ARG A 56 14.02 -14.42 1.36
CA ARG A 56 13.15 -14.93 0.28
C ARG A 56 12.92 -13.90 -0.82
N ALA A 57 12.75 -12.62 -0.45
CA ALA A 57 12.65 -11.54 -1.43
C ALA A 57 13.94 -11.43 -2.26
N GLU A 58 15.12 -11.48 -1.61
CA GLU A 58 16.42 -11.48 -2.30
C GLU A 58 16.58 -12.66 -3.27
N GLU A 59 16.15 -13.86 -2.86
CA GLU A 59 16.16 -15.05 -3.72
C GLU A 59 15.30 -14.85 -4.97
N HIS A 60 14.05 -14.40 -4.80
CA HIS A 60 13.13 -14.16 -5.92
C HIS A 60 13.61 -13.03 -6.84
N ILE A 61 14.18 -11.95 -6.30
CA ILE A 61 14.74 -10.85 -7.08
C ILE A 61 15.90 -11.35 -7.95
N ARG A 62 16.79 -12.19 -7.38
CA ARG A 62 17.90 -12.80 -8.10
C ARG A 62 17.45 -13.76 -9.19
N GLU A 63 16.43 -14.59 -8.91
CA GLU A 63 15.87 -15.54 -9.89
C GLU A 63 15.35 -14.85 -11.16
N VAL A 64 14.94 -13.60 -11.06
CA VAL A 64 14.39 -12.79 -12.17
C VAL A 64 15.37 -11.71 -12.66
N HIS A 65 16.60 -11.68 -12.14
CA HIS A 65 17.68 -10.74 -12.53
C HIS A 65 17.30 -9.26 -12.36
N LEU A 66 16.71 -8.92 -11.21
CA LEU A 66 16.30 -7.55 -10.89
C LEU A 66 17.10 -6.91 -9.74
N GLU A 67 18.28 -7.43 -9.41
CA GLU A 67 19.14 -6.96 -8.33
C GLU A 67 19.60 -5.49 -8.51
N ASP A 68 19.73 -5.05 -9.75
CA ASP A 68 20.09 -3.65 -10.07
C ASP A 68 18.90 -2.68 -9.93
N TYR A 69 17.68 -3.18 -9.80
CA TYR A 69 16.45 -2.40 -9.75
C TYR A 69 15.75 -2.43 -8.39
N ILE A 70 15.97 -3.48 -7.60
CA ILE A 70 15.30 -3.70 -6.32
C ILE A 70 16.35 -3.92 -5.23
N GLU A 71 16.46 -2.95 -4.32
CA GLU A 71 17.26 -3.06 -3.12
C GLU A 71 16.43 -3.68 -1.99
N THR A 72 17.06 -4.54 -1.17
CA THR A 72 16.42 -5.11 0.04
C THR A 72 17.02 -4.51 1.29
N ARG A 73 16.18 -4.16 2.28
CA ARG A 73 16.62 -3.58 3.57
C ARG A 73 15.89 -4.19 4.75
N LEU A 74 16.64 -4.54 5.79
CA LEU A 74 16.06 -4.87 7.09
C LEU A 74 15.59 -3.57 7.77
N SER A 75 14.28 -3.43 8.02
CA SER A 75 13.70 -2.19 8.53
C SER A 75 12.43 -2.45 9.34
N ASP A 76 12.29 -1.82 10.51
CA ASP A 76 11.00 -1.69 11.18
C ASP A 76 10.29 -0.47 10.57
N GLY A 77 9.27 -0.75 9.75
CA GLY A 77 8.56 0.28 9.00
C GLY A 77 9.47 1.09 8.08
N LEU A 78 9.48 2.41 8.23
CA LEU A 78 10.23 3.36 7.41
C LEU A 78 11.62 3.73 8.00
N THR A 79 12.05 3.09 9.10
CA THR A 79 13.27 3.46 9.84
C THR A 79 14.53 3.49 8.97
N ALA A 80 14.66 2.58 8.00
CA ALA A 80 15.82 2.47 7.12
C ALA A 80 15.66 3.26 5.81
N LEU A 81 14.64 4.12 5.69
CA LEU A 81 14.39 4.94 4.51
C LEU A 81 14.70 6.40 4.79
N ALA A 82 15.57 7.00 3.98
CA ALA A 82 15.87 8.42 4.08
C ALA A 82 14.76 9.29 3.42
N PRO A 83 14.54 10.52 3.90
CA PRO A 83 13.61 11.44 3.26
C PRO A 83 13.94 11.71 1.78
N SER A 84 12.96 11.59 0.90
CA SER A 84 13.08 11.76 -0.56
C SER A 84 13.88 10.64 -1.28
N GLU A 85 14.17 9.53 -0.64
CA GLU A 85 14.81 8.37 -1.25
C GLU A 85 13.82 7.56 -2.12
N ALA A 86 12.55 7.55 -1.73
CA ALA A 86 11.44 7.03 -2.52
C ALA A 86 10.38 8.12 -2.70
N ASP A 87 9.62 8.06 -3.79
CA ASP A 87 8.53 8.99 -4.10
C ASP A 87 7.14 8.34 -3.94
N GLY A 88 7.10 7.03 -3.65
CA GLY A 88 5.90 6.29 -3.27
C GLY A 88 6.16 5.22 -2.23
N VAL A 89 5.11 4.81 -1.51
CA VAL A 89 5.17 3.71 -0.53
C VAL A 89 3.98 2.79 -0.65
N VAL A 90 4.24 1.49 -0.49
CA VAL A 90 3.22 0.46 -0.25
C VAL A 90 3.34 -0.02 1.20
N ILE A 91 2.21 -0.06 1.93
CA ILE A 91 2.08 -0.72 3.23
C ILE A 91 0.85 -1.63 3.13
N ALA A 92 1.06 -2.92 2.91
CA ALA A 92 -0.03 -3.86 2.67
C ALA A 92 0.00 -5.06 3.63
N GLY A 93 -1.18 -5.59 3.94
CA GLY A 93 -1.30 -6.80 4.75
C GLY A 93 -1.13 -6.60 6.26
N MET A 94 -1.13 -5.35 6.74
CA MET A 94 -0.94 -4.99 8.14
C MET A 94 -2.24 -4.50 8.80
N GLY A 95 -2.36 -4.63 10.12
CA GLY A 95 -3.45 -4.01 10.87
C GLY A 95 -3.39 -2.49 10.80
N GLY A 96 -4.55 -1.81 10.89
CA GLY A 96 -4.63 -0.35 10.79
C GLY A 96 -3.84 0.37 11.88
N ALA A 97 -3.82 -0.14 13.11
CA ALA A 97 -3.00 0.41 14.19
C ALA A 97 -1.51 0.40 13.84
N LEU A 98 -1.00 -0.71 13.28
CA LEU A 98 0.39 -0.83 12.85
C LEU A 98 0.70 0.09 11.66
N THR A 99 -0.20 0.16 10.67
CA THR A 99 -0.05 1.09 9.54
C THR A 99 0.06 2.54 10.02
N LYS A 100 -0.82 2.97 10.92
CA LYS A 100 -0.77 4.32 11.51
C LYS A 100 0.52 4.56 12.31
N ARG A 101 0.99 3.58 13.09
CA ARG A 101 2.24 3.67 13.84
C ARG A 101 3.44 3.89 12.91
N ILE A 102 3.58 3.07 11.86
CA ILE A 102 4.67 3.19 10.88
C ILE A 102 4.73 4.60 10.27
N LEU A 103 3.58 5.15 9.89
CA LEU A 103 3.50 6.50 9.34
C LEU A 103 3.80 7.56 10.42
N ALA A 104 3.27 7.43 11.63
CA ALA A 104 3.44 8.41 12.70
C ALA A 104 4.89 8.52 13.20
N GLU A 105 5.69 7.46 13.12
CA GLU A 105 7.08 7.44 13.56
C GLU A 105 8.02 8.16 12.59
N HIS A 106 7.68 8.28 11.29
CA HIS A 106 8.55 8.86 10.26
C HIS A 106 7.81 9.84 9.31
N PRO A 107 7.14 10.89 9.83
CA PRO A 107 6.40 11.83 9.00
C PRO A 107 7.29 12.61 8.03
N GLU A 108 8.56 12.83 8.37
CA GLU A 108 9.55 13.50 7.53
C GLU A 108 9.93 12.71 6.27
N VAL A 109 9.68 11.41 6.26
CA VAL A 109 9.91 10.51 5.14
C VAL A 109 8.70 10.50 4.21
N TRP A 110 7.57 9.98 4.68
CA TRP A 110 6.42 9.71 3.81
C TRP A 110 5.65 10.96 3.37
N LYS A 111 5.69 12.06 4.14
CA LYS A 111 5.01 13.31 3.74
C LYS A 111 5.65 14.00 2.53
N LYS A 112 6.80 13.54 2.08
CA LYS A 112 7.44 13.98 0.84
C LYS A 112 7.09 13.12 -0.37
N MET A 113 6.36 12.04 -0.17
CA MET A 113 5.96 11.12 -1.22
C MET A 113 4.71 11.62 -1.94
N ASN A 114 4.60 11.26 -3.21
CA ASN A 114 3.48 11.62 -4.06
C ASN A 114 2.37 10.58 -4.04
N ASN A 115 2.67 9.36 -3.61
CA ASN A 115 1.76 8.23 -3.67
C ASN A 115 1.96 7.28 -2.48
N LEU A 116 0.91 7.10 -1.69
CA LEU A 116 0.86 6.10 -0.63
C LEU A 116 -0.23 5.08 -0.98
N VAL A 117 0.13 3.82 -1.11
CA VAL A 117 -0.83 2.73 -1.29
C VAL A 117 -0.91 1.93 0.02
N LEU A 118 -2.05 1.99 0.67
CA LEU A 118 -2.28 1.37 1.97
C LEU A 118 -3.33 0.26 1.83
N GLN A 119 -3.03 -0.92 2.36
CA GLN A 119 -3.99 -2.02 2.45
C GLN A 119 -4.10 -2.50 3.90
N PRO A 120 -4.81 -1.75 4.78
CA PRO A 120 -5.05 -2.16 6.15
C PRO A 120 -6.02 -3.34 6.22
N GLN A 121 -5.73 -4.30 7.11
CA GLN A 121 -6.60 -5.46 7.33
C GLN A 121 -7.62 -5.26 8.47
N SER A 122 -7.49 -4.18 9.21
CA SER A 122 -8.39 -3.78 10.31
C SER A 122 -8.41 -2.25 10.43
N GLU A 123 -9.37 -1.71 11.19
CA GLU A 123 -9.42 -0.28 11.54
C GLU A 123 -9.32 0.67 10.32
N ILE A 124 -9.94 0.28 9.19
CA ILE A 124 -9.81 0.98 7.91
C ILE A 124 -10.35 2.42 8.01
N GLU A 125 -11.44 2.62 8.74
CA GLU A 125 -12.00 3.95 9.01
C GLU A 125 -10.98 4.85 9.70
N GLU A 126 -10.28 4.33 10.71
CA GLU A 126 -9.26 5.05 11.46
C GLU A 126 -8.04 5.42 10.62
N VAL A 127 -7.65 4.54 9.69
CA VAL A 127 -6.58 4.83 8.73
C VAL A 127 -7.01 5.96 7.79
N ARG A 128 -8.24 5.94 7.27
CA ARG A 128 -8.77 7.04 6.43
C ARG A 128 -8.76 8.37 7.18
N ARG A 129 -9.27 8.40 8.41
CA ARG A 129 -9.28 9.61 9.26
C ARG A 129 -7.87 10.14 9.51
N TYR A 130 -6.92 9.24 9.80
CA TYR A 130 -5.53 9.59 10.02
C TYR A 130 -4.92 10.26 8.78
N ILE A 131 -5.07 9.69 7.60
CA ILE A 131 -4.55 10.24 6.32
C ILE A 131 -5.08 11.65 6.07
N TYR A 132 -6.39 11.88 6.29
CA TYR A 132 -6.99 13.21 6.14
C TYR A 132 -6.47 14.21 7.19
N ALA A 133 -6.28 13.79 8.43
CA ALA A 133 -5.72 14.63 9.49
C ALA A 133 -4.28 15.07 9.20
N GLU A 134 -3.51 14.22 8.49
CA GLU A 134 -2.12 14.46 8.13
C GLU A 134 -1.94 15.32 6.85
N GLY A 135 -3.03 15.78 6.23
CA GLY A 135 -3.01 16.65 5.05
C GLY A 135 -2.87 15.93 3.72
N PHE A 136 -3.20 14.65 3.71
CA PHE A 136 -3.38 13.84 2.51
C PHE A 136 -4.86 13.57 2.28
N HIS A 137 -5.21 13.11 1.09
CA HIS A 137 -6.55 12.62 0.82
C HIS A 137 -6.50 11.32 0.03
N ILE A 138 -7.59 10.59 0.09
CA ILE A 138 -7.76 9.35 -0.68
C ILE A 138 -8.29 9.74 -2.05
N GLU A 139 -7.48 9.54 -3.07
CA GLU A 139 -7.83 9.84 -4.45
C GLU A 139 -8.53 8.67 -5.13
N GLU A 140 -8.17 7.45 -4.77
CA GLU A 140 -8.74 6.22 -5.32
C GLU A 140 -8.80 5.13 -4.27
N GLU A 141 -9.81 4.29 -4.35
CA GLU A 141 -9.94 3.10 -3.52
C GLU A 141 -10.37 1.92 -4.40
N ASP A 142 -9.88 0.75 -4.07
CA ASP A 142 -10.40 -0.49 -4.62
C ASP A 142 -10.79 -1.46 -3.51
N MET A 143 -11.66 -2.39 -3.83
CA MET A 143 -12.12 -3.42 -2.92
C MET A 143 -12.20 -4.76 -3.66
N VAL A 144 -11.55 -5.76 -3.14
CA VAL A 144 -11.58 -7.13 -3.70
C VAL A 144 -12.09 -8.14 -2.68
N GLU A 145 -12.71 -9.20 -3.19
CA GLU A 145 -13.02 -10.38 -2.44
C GLU A 145 -12.06 -11.50 -2.89
N GLU A 146 -11.37 -12.11 -1.93
CA GLU A 146 -10.45 -13.22 -2.15
C GLU A 146 -10.61 -14.22 -1.01
N GLU A 147 -10.87 -15.49 -1.33
CA GLU A 147 -11.07 -16.57 -0.36
C GLU A 147 -12.11 -16.27 0.73
N GLY A 148 -13.21 -15.60 0.36
CA GLY A 148 -14.30 -15.25 1.27
C GLY A 148 -14.03 -14.04 2.17
N LYS A 149 -12.88 -13.40 2.05
CA LYS A 149 -12.52 -12.17 2.79
C LYS A 149 -12.55 -10.95 1.87
N TYR A 150 -12.90 -9.82 2.45
CA TYR A 150 -12.93 -8.54 1.76
C TYR A 150 -11.72 -7.70 2.15
N TYR A 151 -11.07 -7.12 1.16
CA TYR A 151 -9.88 -6.30 1.32
C TYR A 151 -10.09 -4.96 0.64
N VAL A 152 -9.73 -3.89 1.33
CA VAL A 152 -9.81 -2.51 0.81
C VAL A 152 -8.40 -1.98 0.62
N MET A 153 -8.14 -1.37 -0.52
CA MET A 153 -6.91 -0.67 -0.86
C MET A 153 -7.19 0.81 -1.04
N LEU A 154 -6.28 1.64 -0.52
CA LEU A 154 -6.38 3.09 -0.52
C LEU A 154 -5.19 3.67 -1.26
N ARG A 155 -5.40 4.48 -2.29
CA ARG A 155 -4.37 5.35 -2.85
C ARG A 155 -4.53 6.76 -2.29
N CYS A 156 -3.51 7.19 -1.56
CA CYS A 156 -3.50 8.46 -0.87
C CYS A 156 -2.44 9.38 -1.50
N VAL A 157 -2.81 10.63 -1.73
CA VAL A 157 -1.93 11.65 -2.33
C VAL A 157 -1.91 12.91 -1.47
N PRO A 158 -0.82 13.72 -1.52
CA PRO A 158 -0.74 14.96 -0.78
C PRO A 158 -1.80 15.97 -1.24
N GLY A 159 -2.27 16.76 -0.31
CA GLY A 159 -3.23 17.83 -0.57
C GLY A 159 -4.50 17.71 0.26
N LYS A 160 -5.22 18.83 0.38
CA LYS A 160 -6.49 18.89 1.09
C LYS A 160 -7.64 18.60 0.13
N ALA A 161 -8.53 17.72 0.51
CA ALA A 161 -9.81 17.49 -0.15
C ALA A 161 -10.97 17.98 0.73
N ALA A 162 -12.17 17.99 0.15
CA ALA A 162 -13.38 18.26 0.92
C ALA A 162 -13.54 17.25 2.08
N PRO A 163 -14.04 17.69 3.24
CA PRO A 163 -14.27 16.78 4.35
C PRO A 163 -15.19 15.62 3.94
N LEU A 164 -14.82 14.40 4.30
CA LEU A 164 -15.67 13.24 4.13
C LEU A 164 -16.73 13.18 5.23
N THR A 165 -17.89 12.62 4.89
CA THR A 165 -18.91 12.25 5.89
C THR A 165 -18.44 11.02 6.69
N ASP A 166 -19.04 10.79 7.86
CA ASP A 166 -18.76 9.58 8.65
C ASP A 166 -19.03 8.29 7.87
N VAL A 167 -20.07 8.28 7.05
CA VAL A 167 -20.39 7.16 6.15
C VAL A 167 -19.25 6.93 5.14
N ALA A 168 -18.71 8.00 4.58
CA ALA A 168 -17.61 7.93 3.62
C ALA A 168 -16.28 7.49 4.30
N PHE A 169 -16.02 7.91 5.54
CA PHE A 169 -14.89 7.37 6.30
C PHE A 169 -15.06 5.89 6.60
N ARG A 170 -16.27 5.44 6.93
CA ARG A 170 -16.54 4.04 7.27
C ARG A 170 -16.48 3.10 6.07
N TYR A 171 -17.07 3.47 4.94
CA TYR A 171 -17.24 2.58 3.80
C TYR A 171 -16.38 2.93 2.57
N GLY A 172 -15.70 4.06 2.59
CA GLY A 172 -14.88 4.56 1.48
C GLY A 172 -15.64 5.56 0.59
N GLY A 173 -15.14 6.80 0.56
CA GLY A 173 -15.78 7.85 -0.24
C GLY A 173 -15.78 7.55 -1.73
N TYR A 174 -14.65 7.09 -2.24
CA TYR A 174 -14.47 6.72 -3.64
C TYR A 174 -15.29 5.47 -4.00
N LEU A 175 -15.28 4.44 -3.15
CA LEU A 175 -16.08 3.21 -3.36
C LEU A 175 -17.59 3.50 -3.42
N LEU A 176 -18.09 4.41 -2.57
CA LEU A 176 -19.49 4.83 -2.58
C LEU A 176 -19.83 5.62 -3.84
N GLN A 177 -18.99 6.58 -4.22
CA GLN A 177 -19.18 7.42 -5.39
C GLN A 177 -19.19 6.61 -6.68
N THR A 178 -18.28 5.65 -6.80
CA THR A 178 -18.16 4.77 -7.98
C THR A 178 -19.16 3.61 -7.97
N LYS A 179 -19.95 3.47 -6.89
CA LYS A 179 -20.88 2.35 -6.70
C LYS A 179 -20.20 0.99 -6.84
N ASN A 180 -19.06 0.83 -6.18
CA ASN A 180 -18.24 -0.38 -6.28
C ASN A 180 -19.08 -1.64 -5.97
N GLU A 181 -19.09 -2.59 -6.91
CA GLU A 181 -19.93 -3.80 -6.81
C GLU A 181 -19.50 -4.73 -5.67
N ILE A 182 -18.22 -4.78 -5.32
CA ILE A 182 -17.71 -5.59 -4.20
C ILE A 182 -18.16 -4.99 -2.86
N LEU A 183 -18.13 -3.67 -2.73
CA LEU A 183 -18.68 -2.99 -1.56
C LEU A 183 -20.18 -3.28 -1.41
N LYS A 184 -20.92 -3.24 -2.50
CA LYS A 184 -22.37 -3.58 -2.48
C LYS A 184 -22.60 -5.02 -2.01
N GLN A 185 -21.84 -5.98 -2.51
CA GLN A 185 -21.91 -7.38 -2.05
C GLN A 185 -21.59 -7.51 -0.56
N TYR A 186 -20.53 -6.82 -0.10
CA TYR A 186 -20.18 -6.77 1.31
C TYR A 186 -21.32 -6.24 2.18
N LEU A 187 -21.94 -5.11 1.81
CA LEU A 187 -23.04 -4.50 2.56
C LEU A 187 -24.30 -5.38 2.61
N ILE A 188 -24.59 -6.13 1.54
CA ILE A 188 -25.69 -7.09 1.52
C ILE A 188 -25.45 -8.25 2.50
N LYS A 189 -24.22 -8.75 2.60
CA LYS A 189 -23.84 -9.82 3.54
C LYS A 189 -23.86 -9.40 5.01
N GLN A 190 -23.77 -8.08 5.30
CA GLN A 190 -23.82 -7.54 6.67
C GLN A 190 -25.25 -7.34 7.20
N ARG A 191 -26.27 -7.54 6.37
CA ARG A 191 -27.70 -7.48 6.76
C ARG A 191 -28.16 -8.83 7.34
#